data_841596886c4a9113063dcc5844f5a516
#
_entry.id   841596886c4a9113063dcc5844f5a516
#
_cell.length_a   1.000
_cell.length_b   1.000
_cell.length_c   1.000
_cell.angle_alpha   90.00
_cell.angle_beta   90.00
_cell.angle_gamma   90.00
#
_symmetry.space_group_name_H-M   'P 1'
#
loop_
_entity.id
_entity.type
_entity.pdbx_description
1 polymer ?
#
loop_
_entity_poly.entity_id
_entity_poly.type
_entity_poly.pdbx_seq_one_letter_code
_entity_poly.pdbx_strand_id
1 'polypeptide(L)'
;MAKLIIFAMEMMGVHMKDALHVGLMVPSNNTTMERELTAWLPAGSTCATQRIPRGKGMLTQETLPEYMAQALKLAEVFDDPKVDVVAYGCTAAGFISGPSGDKALQRSLFNITGKNVVTTARSMVVALQEIGATKIALVTPYLDTVNTQLKAFLADGGITVKRFNSFYAQNVDELGRIEAHQVAKLARETMADDCEAMFIGCSQLPTAEILGDLEREFGRPAFSSIQVTARRAQLAAEGRVAA
;
A
#
# COMPACT_ATOMS: atom_id res chain seq x y z
N MET A 1 -7.79 -12.60 -13.51
CA MET A 1 -6.72 -11.70 -14.02
C MET A 1 -5.37 -11.92 -13.35
N ALA A 2 -5.24 -12.05 -12.03
CA ALA A 2 -3.95 -12.38 -11.40
C ALA A 2 -3.26 -13.62 -12.00
N LYS A 3 -3.98 -14.72 -12.22
CA LYS A 3 -3.46 -15.91 -12.91
C LYS A 3 -3.06 -15.65 -14.36
N LEU A 4 -3.73 -14.74 -15.06
CA LEU A 4 -3.39 -14.37 -16.45
C LEU A 4 -2.12 -13.52 -16.52
N ILE A 5 -1.92 -12.64 -15.53
CA ILE A 5 -0.70 -11.83 -15.40
C ILE A 5 0.49 -12.72 -15.02
N ILE A 6 0.31 -13.65 -14.08
CA ILE A 6 1.32 -14.65 -13.70
C ILE A 6 1.69 -15.50 -14.93
N PHE A 7 0.72 -16.03 -15.67
CA PHE A 7 0.93 -16.83 -16.87
C PHE A 7 1.64 -16.05 -17.99
N ALA A 8 1.28 -14.76 -18.19
CA ALA A 8 1.96 -13.90 -19.16
C ALA A 8 3.44 -13.62 -18.75
N MET A 9 3.71 -13.53 -17.46
CA MET A 9 5.06 -13.32 -16.94
C MET A 9 5.92 -14.59 -17.03
N GLU A 10 5.35 -15.76 -16.79
CA GLU A 10 6.03 -17.06 -17.01
C GLU A 10 6.41 -17.27 -18.48
N MET A 11 5.54 -16.89 -19.42
CA MET A 11 5.81 -16.94 -20.87
C MET A 11 6.95 -16.01 -21.30
N MET A 12 7.27 -14.99 -20.51
CA MET A 12 8.39 -14.05 -20.75
C MET A 12 9.72 -14.52 -20.13
N GLY A 13 9.79 -15.76 -19.60
CA GLY A 13 11.01 -16.33 -18.99
C GLY A 13 11.43 -15.64 -17.69
N VAL A 14 10.50 -14.99 -16.99
CA VAL A 14 10.75 -14.31 -15.73
C VAL A 14 10.76 -15.35 -14.62
N HIS A 15 11.95 -15.68 -14.13
CA HIS A 15 12.10 -16.53 -12.94
C HIS A 15 11.65 -15.73 -11.72
N MET A 16 10.45 -16.01 -11.21
CA MET A 16 9.95 -15.41 -9.97
C MET A 16 10.67 -16.06 -8.79
N LYS A 17 11.11 -15.26 -7.82
CA LYS A 17 11.66 -15.81 -6.59
C LYS A 17 10.58 -16.64 -5.88
N ASP A 18 10.90 -17.89 -5.51
CA ASP A 18 9.94 -18.86 -5.01
C ASP A 18 9.27 -18.42 -3.69
N ALA A 19 10.02 -17.74 -2.80
CA ALA A 19 9.50 -17.18 -1.55
C ALA A 19 10.33 -15.96 -1.14
N LEU A 20 9.72 -15.02 -0.45
CA LEU A 20 10.34 -13.78 0.01
C LEU A 20 10.32 -13.68 1.52
N HIS A 21 11.38 -13.11 2.10
CA HIS A 21 11.38 -12.63 3.46
C HIS A 21 11.36 -11.11 3.47
N VAL A 22 10.21 -10.53 3.80
CA VAL A 22 9.96 -9.08 3.74
C VAL A 22 10.18 -8.45 5.10
N GLY A 23 11.04 -7.44 5.19
CA GLY A 23 11.10 -6.52 6.32
C GLY A 23 9.91 -5.57 6.27
N LEU A 24 8.87 -5.83 7.04
CA LEU A 24 7.64 -5.04 7.02
C LEU A 24 7.60 -4.03 8.16
N MET A 25 7.33 -2.77 7.82
CA MET A 25 7.14 -1.69 8.79
C MET A 25 5.70 -1.20 8.76
N VAL A 26 4.99 -1.31 9.87
CA VAL A 26 3.58 -0.89 9.99
C VAL A 26 3.33 -0.05 11.24
N PRO A 27 2.28 0.78 11.28
CA PRO A 27 1.84 1.39 12.53
C PRO A 27 1.56 0.32 13.60
N SER A 28 1.86 0.60 14.87
CA SER A 28 1.72 -0.38 15.97
C SER A 28 0.30 -0.93 16.12
N ASN A 29 -0.70 -0.17 15.70
CA ASN A 29 -2.11 -0.57 15.72
C ASN A 29 -2.58 -1.29 14.44
N ASN A 30 -1.70 -1.50 13.44
CA ASN A 30 -2.10 -2.20 12.22
C ASN A 30 -2.20 -3.72 12.46
N THR A 31 -3.37 -4.28 12.20
CA THR A 31 -3.69 -5.71 12.40
C THR A 31 -3.95 -6.45 11.08
N THR A 32 -3.93 -5.75 9.95
CA THR A 32 -4.38 -6.29 8.66
C THR A 32 -3.21 -6.55 7.70
N MET A 33 -2.28 -5.60 7.57
CA MET A 33 -1.32 -5.59 6.47
C MET A 33 -0.39 -6.81 6.45
N GLU A 34 0.12 -7.23 7.60
CA GLU A 34 1.07 -8.35 7.66
C GLU A 34 0.47 -9.64 7.08
N ARG A 35 -0.75 -9.98 7.51
CA ARG A 35 -1.48 -11.15 7.04
C ARG A 35 -1.81 -11.05 5.55
N GLU A 36 -2.37 -9.92 5.12
CA GLU A 36 -2.78 -9.75 3.73
C GLU A 36 -1.60 -9.58 2.79
N LEU A 37 -0.52 -8.88 3.19
CA LEU A 37 0.69 -8.77 2.39
C LEU A 37 1.26 -10.16 2.08
N THR A 38 1.40 -11.01 3.12
CA THR A 38 1.89 -12.38 2.97
C THR A 38 1.00 -13.21 2.05
N ALA A 39 -0.31 -13.01 2.09
CA ALA A 39 -1.25 -13.72 1.21
C ALA A 39 -1.13 -13.31 -0.28
N TRP A 40 -0.61 -12.12 -0.57
CA TRP A 40 -0.38 -11.64 -1.94
C TRP A 40 1.02 -11.96 -2.47
N LEU A 41 1.94 -12.41 -1.61
CA LEU A 41 3.29 -12.82 -1.99
C LEU A 41 3.31 -14.29 -2.43
N PRO A 42 4.41 -14.75 -3.08
CA PRO A 42 4.59 -16.17 -3.41
C PRO A 42 4.45 -17.07 -2.17
N ALA A 43 3.97 -18.29 -2.39
CA ALA A 43 3.79 -19.27 -1.31
C ALA A 43 5.10 -19.51 -0.55
N GLY A 44 5.03 -19.56 0.79
CA GLY A 44 6.20 -19.70 1.65
C GLY A 44 6.86 -18.37 2.04
N SER A 45 6.41 -17.23 1.49
CA SER A 45 6.90 -15.92 1.91
C SER A 45 6.54 -15.60 3.36
N THR A 46 7.41 -14.82 4.01
CA THR A 46 7.26 -14.42 5.42
C THR A 46 7.55 -12.93 5.61
N CYS A 47 7.09 -12.39 6.74
CA CYS A 47 7.39 -11.01 7.14
C CYS A 47 8.16 -10.98 8.47
N ALA A 48 9.26 -10.22 8.53
CA ALA A 48 9.80 -9.71 9.77
C ALA A 48 9.16 -8.33 10.02
N THR A 49 8.25 -8.24 10.99
CA THR A 49 7.43 -7.04 11.15
C THR A 49 7.91 -6.15 12.28
N GLN A 50 8.21 -4.90 11.97
CA GLN A 50 8.46 -3.83 12.94
C GLN A 50 7.22 -2.94 13.06
N ARG A 51 6.79 -2.70 14.31
CA ARG A 51 5.60 -1.92 14.62
C ARG A 51 6.01 -0.53 15.10
N ILE A 52 5.78 0.47 14.25
CA ILE A 52 6.15 1.86 14.53
C ILE A 52 5.20 2.42 15.59
N PRO A 53 5.71 2.86 16.75
CA PRO A 53 4.89 3.43 17.81
C PRO A 53 4.08 4.64 17.32
N ARG A 54 2.82 4.73 17.73
CA ARG A 54 1.97 5.89 17.51
C ARG A 54 0.88 5.99 18.58
N GLY A 55 0.37 7.20 18.80
CA GLY A 55 -0.76 7.42 19.68
C GLY A 55 -2.10 6.93 19.11
N LYS A 56 -3.19 7.16 19.82
CA LYS A 56 -4.56 6.78 19.40
C LYS A 56 -5.12 7.68 18.28
N GLY A 57 -4.56 8.86 18.06
CA GLY A 57 -4.98 9.79 17.02
C GLY A 57 -4.58 9.32 15.61
N MET A 58 -5.23 9.86 14.59
CA MET A 58 -4.81 9.68 13.21
C MET A 58 -3.50 10.44 12.95
N LEU A 59 -2.69 9.95 12.02
CA LEU A 59 -1.44 10.61 11.65
C LEU A 59 -1.75 11.96 10.98
N THR A 60 -1.03 12.99 11.40
CA THR A 60 -1.13 14.36 10.87
C THR A 60 0.25 14.86 10.44
N GLN A 61 0.28 16.04 9.81
CA GLN A 61 1.52 16.68 9.41
C GLN A 61 2.43 17.02 10.61
N GLU A 62 1.82 17.38 11.76
CA GLU A 62 2.54 17.71 12.99
C GLU A 62 3.17 16.50 13.67
N THR A 63 2.51 15.33 13.62
CA THR A 63 2.98 14.10 14.24
C THR A 63 3.87 13.26 13.33
N LEU A 64 3.88 13.57 12.03
CA LEU A 64 4.63 12.82 11.02
C LEU A 64 6.15 12.79 11.27
N PRO A 65 6.84 13.90 11.62
CA PRO A 65 8.30 13.89 11.81
C PRO A 65 8.76 12.90 12.87
N GLU A 66 8.09 12.88 14.03
CA GLU A 66 8.41 11.94 15.09
C GLU A 66 8.14 10.49 14.67
N TYR A 67 7.00 10.24 14.02
CA TYR A 67 6.65 8.93 13.49
C TYR A 67 7.69 8.41 12.48
N MET A 68 8.19 9.25 11.58
CA MET A 68 9.24 8.91 10.63
C MET A 68 10.58 8.65 11.33
N ALA A 69 10.96 9.44 12.34
CA ALA A 69 12.18 9.22 13.12
C ALA A 69 12.16 7.87 13.84
N GLN A 70 11.01 7.49 14.42
CA GLN A 70 10.82 6.17 15.03
C GLN A 70 10.93 5.04 13.98
N ALA A 71 10.37 5.24 12.80
CA ALA A 71 10.48 4.27 11.71
C ALA A 71 11.95 4.04 11.30
N LEU A 72 12.72 5.11 11.10
CA LEU A 72 14.14 5.00 10.73
C LEU A 72 14.96 4.23 11.78
N LYS A 73 14.72 4.50 13.06
CA LYS A 73 15.39 3.79 14.16
C LYS A 73 15.05 2.30 14.18
N LEU A 74 13.79 1.94 13.91
CA LEU A 74 13.36 0.54 13.89
C LEU A 74 13.86 -0.22 12.65
N ALA A 75 14.23 0.49 11.59
CA ALA A 75 14.66 -0.13 10.35
C ALA A 75 16.02 -0.84 10.44
N GLU A 76 16.87 -0.48 11.41
CA GLU A 76 18.21 -1.05 11.60
C GLU A 76 18.21 -2.59 11.68
N VAL A 77 17.13 -3.18 12.19
CA VAL A 77 16.99 -4.65 12.29
C VAL A 77 16.88 -5.35 10.92
N PHE A 78 16.61 -4.59 9.87
CA PHE A 78 16.49 -5.14 8.51
C PHE A 78 17.81 -5.16 7.71
N ASP A 79 18.90 -4.68 8.32
CA ASP A 79 20.25 -4.97 7.82
C ASP A 79 20.59 -6.44 8.17
N ASP A 80 19.79 -7.33 7.68
CA ASP A 80 19.88 -8.79 7.84
C ASP A 80 19.93 -9.42 6.43
N PRO A 81 20.93 -10.27 6.12
CA PRO A 81 21.02 -10.94 4.82
C PRO A 81 19.81 -11.79 4.47
N LYS A 82 18.99 -12.19 5.45
CA LYS A 82 17.75 -12.93 5.21
C LYS A 82 16.63 -12.06 4.64
N VAL A 83 16.66 -10.75 4.89
CA VAL A 83 15.65 -9.83 4.36
C VAL A 83 15.92 -9.55 2.89
N ASP A 84 14.94 -9.80 2.04
CA ASP A 84 15.04 -9.61 0.59
C ASP A 84 14.68 -8.18 0.17
N VAL A 85 13.69 -7.58 0.84
CA VAL A 85 13.14 -6.26 0.52
C VAL A 85 12.49 -5.68 1.77
N VAL A 86 12.50 -4.36 1.89
CA VAL A 86 11.79 -3.65 2.97
C VAL A 86 10.52 -3.00 2.42
N ALA A 87 9.38 -3.25 3.06
CA ALA A 87 8.10 -2.64 2.75
C ALA A 87 7.68 -1.65 3.85
N TYR A 88 7.58 -0.36 3.51
CA TYR A 88 7.06 0.67 4.41
C TYR A 88 5.54 0.75 4.30
N GLY A 89 4.86 0.11 5.23
CA GLY A 89 3.44 -0.22 5.20
C GLY A 89 2.52 0.85 5.82
N CYS A 90 2.94 2.11 5.89
CA CYS A 90 2.07 3.20 6.33
C CYS A 90 1.70 4.13 5.16
N THR A 91 0.55 3.90 4.53
CA THR A 91 0.09 4.68 3.38
C THR A 91 0.03 6.17 3.70
N ALA A 92 -0.55 6.53 4.87
CA ALA A 92 -0.72 7.93 5.26
C ALA A 92 0.63 8.66 5.44
N ALA A 93 1.62 8.04 6.07
CA ALA A 93 2.92 8.67 6.26
C ALA A 93 3.60 9.00 4.93
N GLY A 94 3.47 8.14 3.91
CA GLY A 94 4.02 8.39 2.58
C GLY A 94 3.37 9.59 1.90
N PHE A 95 2.04 9.61 1.74
CA PHE A 95 1.38 10.68 1.00
C PHE A 95 1.31 12.01 1.78
N ILE A 96 1.25 12.01 3.13
CA ILE A 96 1.30 13.25 3.93
C ILE A 96 2.65 13.97 3.76
N SER A 97 3.74 13.22 3.59
CA SER A 97 5.07 13.80 3.33
C SER A 97 5.22 14.33 1.90
N GLY A 98 4.24 14.07 1.03
CA GLY A 98 4.31 14.37 -0.40
C GLY A 98 5.30 13.49 -1.17
N PRO A 99 5.32 13.55 -2.52
CA PRO A 99 6.17 12.69 -3.34
C PRO A 99 7.66 12.79 -3.02
N SER A 100 8.15 14.00 -2.73
CA SER A 100 9.55 14.24 -2.38
C SER A 100 9.91 13.67 -1.00
N GLY A 101 9.01 13.80 -0.01
CA GLY A 101 9.20 13.27 1.32
C GLY A 101 9.14 11.74 1.35
N ASP A 102 8.20 11.13 0.61
CA ASP A 102 8.12 9.69 0.45
C ASP A 102 9.40 9.11 -0.18
N LYS A 103 9.92 9.78 -1.23
CA LYS A 103 11.21 9.39 -1.85
C LYS A 103 12.39 9.58 -0.91
N ALA A 104 12.41 10.64 -0.11
CA ALA A 104 13.47 10.86 0.89
C ALA A 104 13.45 9.77 1.98
N LEU A 105 12.27 9.40 2.47
CA LEU A 105 12.11 8.29 3.42
C LEU A 105 12.60 6.96 2.82
N GLN A 106 12.19 6.64 1.59
CA GLN A 106 12.63 5.44 0.88
C GLN A 106 14.16 5.37 0.82
N ARG A 107 14.82 6.48 0.45
CA ARG A 107 16.29 6.56 0.39
C ARG A 107 16.94 6.40 1.77
N SER A 108 16.38 7.02 2.80
CA SER A 108 16.90 6.89 4.17
C SER A 108 16.82 5.45 4.67
N LEU A 109 15.70 4.77 4.43
CA LEU A 109 15.53 3.35 4.75
C LEU A 109 16.50 2.47 3.96
N PHE A 110 16.71 2.74 2.67
CA PHE A 110 17.72 2.03 1.87
C PHE A 110 19.13 2.20 2.46
N ASN A 111 19.52 3.42 2.83
CA ASN A 111 20.84 3.68 3.40
C ASN A 111 21.08 2.97 4.73
N ILE A 112 20.02 2.76 5.53
CA ILE A 112 20.11 2.07 6.82
C ILE A 112 20.15 0.56 6.61
N THR A 113 19.31 0.03 5.72
CA THR A 113 19.08 -1.42 5.62
C THR A 113 19.91 -2.11 4.53
N GLY A 114 20.46 -1.34 3.58
CA GLY A 114 21.10 -1.89 2.38
C GLY A 114 20.14 -2.65 1.45
N LYS A 115 18.82 -2.60 1.72
CA LYS A 115 17.81 -3.35 0.97
C LYS A 115 17.01 -2.45 0.07
N ASN A 116 16.50 -2.98 -1.04
CA ASN A 116 15.49 -2.29 -1.82
C ASN A 116 14.27 -1.98 -0.93
N VAL A 117 13.73 -0.77 -1.06
CA VAL A 117 12.61 -0.30 -0.23
C VAL A 117 11.41 0.04 -1.11
N VAL A 118 10.25 -0.45 -0.74
CA VAL A 118 8.98 -0.04 -1.35
C VAL A 118 8.12 0.68 -0.32
N THR A 119 7.50 1.79 -0.72
CA THR A 119 6.51 2.49 0.10
C THR A 119 5.11 2.22 -0.43
N THR A 120 4.14 2.10 0.46
CA THR A 120 2.75 1.87 0.07
C THR A 120 2.20 3.04 -0.75
N ALA A 121 2.57 4.29 -0.42
CA ALA A 121 2.10 5.47 -1.14
C ALA A 121 2.62 5.50 -2.58
N ARG A 122 3.91 5.25 -2.80
CA ARG A 122 4.47 5.19 -4.16
C ARG A 122 3.95 3.99 -4.94
N SER A 123 3.79 2.84 -4.30
CA SER A 123 3.24 1.62 -4.93
C SER A 123 1.84 1.84 -5.50
N MET A 124 1.00 2.61 -4.81
CA MET A 124 -0.32 3.02 -5.26
C MET A 124 -0.27 3.77 -6.60
N VAL A 125 0.55 4.83 -6.68
CA VAL A 125 0.69 5.66 -7.89
C VAL A 125 1.22 4.82 -9.05
N VAL A 126 2.28 4.04 -8.80
CA VAL A 126 2.90 3.22 -9.85
C VAL A 126 1.94 2.16 -10.40
N ALA A 127 1.19 1.48 -9.54
CA ALA A 127 0.23 0.46 -10.00
C ALA A 127 -0.86 1.04 -10.90
N LEU A 128 -1.35 2.24 -10.59
CA LEU A 128 -2.34 2.93 -11.43
C LEU A 128 -1.73 3.42 -12.76
N GLN A 129 -0.50 3.92 -12.73
CA GLN A 129 0.23 4.33 -13.94
C GLN A 129 0.53 3.14 -14.86
N GLU A 130 0.91 1.97 -14.31
CA GLU A 130 1.19 0.75 -15.08
C GLU A 130 0.00 0.25 -15.90
N ILE A 131 -1.23 0.49 -15.43
CA ILE A 131 -2.46 0.16 -16.17
C ILE A 131 -3.01 1.34 -16.99
N GLY A 132 -2.33 2.49 -17.00
CA GLY A 132 -2.76 3.70 -17.69
C GLY A 132 -4.00 4.37 -17.10
N ALA A 133 -4.38 4.05 -15.86
CA ALA A 133 -5.56 4.66 -15.21
C ALA A 133 -5.26 6.08 -14.75
N THR A 134 -6.00 7.04 -15.29
CA THR A 134 -5.90 8.47 -14.97
C THR A 134 -7.11 8.99 -14.20
N LYS A 135 -8.22 8.24 -14.18
CA LYS A 135 -9.49 8.59 -13.52
C LYS A 135 -9.94 7.42 -12.66
N ILE A 136 -9.95 7.60 -11.34
CA ILE A 136 -10.27 6.51 -10.42
C ILE A 136 -11.44 6.82 -9.50
N ALA A 137 -12.07 5.75 -9.01
CA ALA A 137 -12.85 5.74 -7.80
C ALA A 137 -11.93 5.43 -6.61
N LEU A 138 -12.06 6.16 -5.51
CA LEU A 138 -11.22 6.04 -4.33
C LEU A 138 -12.07 5.83 -3.07
N VAL A 139 -11.74 4.80 -2.31
CA VAL A 139 -12.29 4.54 -0.97
C VAL A 139 -11.17 4.61 0.07
N THR A 140 -11.41 5.31 1.16
CA THR A 140 -10.45 5.49 2.26
C THR A 140 -11.13 5.41 3.62
N PRO A 141 -10.38 5.33 4.73
CA PRO A 141 -10.95 5.51 6.06
C PRO A 141 -10.72 6.90 6.66
N TYR A 142 -10.05 7.82 5.96
CA TYR A 142 -9.49 9.04 6.53
C TYR A 142 -10.50 10.18 6.65
N LEU A 143 -10.16 11.18 7.48
CA LEU A 143 -10.85 12.48 7.55
C LEU A 143 -10.49 13.35 6.35
N ASP A 144 -11.29 14.39 6.09
CA ASP A 144 -11.16 15.23 4.90
C ASP A 144 -9.79 15.88 4.73
N THR A 145 -9.14 16.32 5.80
CA THR A 145 -7.80 16.89 5.77
C THR A 145 -6.78 15.91 5.19
N VAL A 146 -6.83 14.64 5.64
CA VAL A 146 -5.93 13.58 5.18
C VAL A 146 -6.31 13.10 3.78
N ASN A 147 -7.60 13.05 3.47
CA ASN A 147 -8.10 12.72 2.13
C ASN A 147 -7.67 13.76 1.09
N THR A 148 -7.63 15.05 1.46
CA THR A 148 -7.13 16.12 0.58
C THR A 148 -5.66 15.92 0.24
N GLN A 149 -4.83 15.56 1.21
CA GLN A 149 -3.42 15.26 0.98
C GLN A 149 -3.22 14.02 0.08
N LEU A 150 -4.02 12.97 0.27
CA LEU A 150 -3.98 11.80 -0.60
C LEU A 150 -4.37 12.13 -2.04
N LYS A 151 -5.44 12.92 -2.24
CA LYS A 151 -5.86 13.36 -3.58
C LYS A 151 -4.79 14.21 -4.26
N ALA A 152 -4.11 15.10 -3.52
CA ALA A 152 -2.99 15.88 -4.03
C ALA A 152 -1.81 14.97 -4.46
N PHE A 153 -1.45 14.00 -3.62
CA PHE A 153 -0.39 13.03 -3.93
C PHE A 153 -0.70 12.20 -5.20
N LEU A 154 -1.96 11.79 -5.38
CA LEU A 154 -2.41 11.11 -6.58
C LEU A 154 -2.36 12.03 -7.81
N ALA A 155 -2.78 13.29 -7.66
CA ALA A 155 -2.75 14.29 -8.73
C ALA A 155 -1.32 14.58 -9.20
N ASP A 156 -0.34 14.65 -8.29
CA ASP A 156 1.09 14.76 -8.61
C ASP A 156 1.58 13.56 -9.45
N GLY A 157 0.95 12.40 -9.30
CA GLY A 157 1.16 11.20 -10.12
C GLY A 157 0.36 11.16 -11.43
N GLY A 158 -0.38 12.22 -11.78
CA GLY A 158 -1.23 12.27 -12.97
C GLY A 158 -2.57 11.55 -12.82
N ILE A 159 -3.02 11.26 -11.59
CA ILE A 159 -4.22 10.48 -11.30
C ILE A 159 -5.29 11.39 -10.69
N THR A 160 -6.45 11.46 -11.33
CA THR A 160 -7.61 12.23 -10.88
C THR A 160 -8.60 11.34 -10.14
N VAL A 161 -8.96 11.71 -8.93
CA VAL A 161 -10.05 11.06 -8.18
C VAL A 161 -11.39 11.60 -8.67
N LYS A 162 -12.11 10.82 -9.46
CA LYS A 162 -13.42 11.18 -10.04
C LYS A 162 -14.57 10.89 -9.10
N ARG A 163 -14.49 9.77 -8.39
CA ARG A 163 -15.48 9.32 -7.40
C ARG A 163 -14.74 9.04 -6.09
N PHE A 164 -15.35 9.42 -4.99
CA PHE A 164 -14.70 9.33 -3.69
C PHE A 164 -15.70 9.05 -2.59
N ASN A 165 -15.30 8.19 -1.67
CA ASN A 165 -16.00 7.97 -0.42
C ASN A 165 -15.02 7.63 0.70
N SER A 166 -15.42 7.85 1.96
CA SER A 166 -14.59 7.56 3.11
C SER A 166 -15.43 7.06 4.30
N PHE A 167 -14.81 6.24 5.15
CA PHE A 167 -15.39 5.85 6.43
C PHE A 167 -15.30 6.95 7.48
N TYR A 168 -14.45 7.95 7.27
CA TYR A 168 -14.23 9.07 8.20
C TYR A 168 -13.93 8.64 9.64
N ALA A 169 -13.15 7.57 9.81
CA ALA A 169 -12.74 7.05 11.11
C ALA A 169 -12.02 8.13 11.92
N GLN A 170 -12.52 8.38 13.14
CA GLN A 170 -12.04 9.46 14.01
C GLN A 170 -10.74 9.10 14.73
N ASN A 171 -10.47 7.80 14.88
CA ASN A 171 -9.32 7.27 15.59
C ASN A 171 -8.96 5.88 15.10
N VAL A 172 -7.84 5.35 15.61
CA VAL A 172 -7.32 4.03 15.21
C VAL A 172 -8.19 2.87 15.65
N ASP A 173 -8.98 3.02 16.70
CA ASP A 173 -9.87 1.96 17.17
C ASP A 173 -11.08 1.80 16.24
N GLU A 174 -11.65 2.92 15.77
CA GLU A 174 -12.70 2.91 14.74
C GLU A 174 -12.18 2.35 13.43
N LEU A 175 -10.98 2.80 13.00
CA LEU A 175 -10.34 2.28 11.81
C LEU A 175 -10.12 0.75 11.90
N GLY A 176 -9.71 0.25 13.05
CA GLY A 176 -9.44 -1.17 13.27
C GLY A 176 -10.69 -2.06 13.28
N ARG A 177 -11.89 -1.49 13.40
CA ARG A 177 -13.17 -2.21 13.39
C ARG A 177 -13.83 -2.31 12.02
N ILE A 178 -13.26 -1.66 11.00
CA ILE A 178 -13.82 -1.71 9.65
C ILE A 178 -13.60 -3.11 9.08
N GLU A 179 -14.69 -3.76 8.68
CA GLU A 179 -14.68 -5.12 8.16
C GLU A 179 -14.71 -5.16 6.61
N ALA A 180 -14.24 -6.26 6.02
CA ALA A 180 -14.14 -6.42 4.57
C ALA A 180 -15.48 -6.21 3.84
N HIS A 181 -16.59 -6.69 4.38
CA HIS A 181 -17.91 -6.51 3.78
C HIS A 181 -18.35 -5.03 3.73
N GLN A 182 -17.95 -4.21 4.74
CA GLN A 182 -18.21 -2.77 4.74
C GLN A 182 -17.36 -2.07 3.68
N VAL A 183 -16.10 -2.48 3.53
CA VAL A 183 -15.21 -1.97 2.47
C VAL A 183 -15.78 -2.29 1.09
N ALA A 184 -16.22 -3.53 0.87
CA ALA A 184 -16.84 -3.94 -0.39
C ALA A 184 -18.12 -3.16 -0.70
N LYS A 185 -18.97 -2.94 0.31
CA LYS A 185 -20.18 -2.13 0.17
C LYS A 185 -19.84 -0.70 -0.26
N LEU A 186 -18.92 -0.04 0.45
CA LEU A 186 -18.54 1.34 0.15
C LEU A 186 -17.86 1.46 -1.22
N ALA A 187 -17.08 0.46 -1.64
CA ALA A 187 -16.49 0.40 -2.98
C ALA A 187 -17.56 0.34 -4.08
N ARG A 188 -18.63 -0.46 -3.90
CA ARG A 188 -19.76 -0.54 -4.83
C ARG A 188 -20.51 0.79 -4.93
N GLU A 189 -20.74 1.46 -3.82
CA GLU A 189 -21.41 2.76 -3.76
C GLU A 189 -20.56 3.89 -4.39
N THR A 190 -19.24 3.68 -4.51
CA THR A 190 -18.30 4.69 -5.02
C THR A 190 -17.95 4.49 -6.48
N MET A 191 -17.91 3.25 -6.97
CA MET A 191 -17.56 2.95 -8.35
C MET A 191 -18.61 3.48 -9.32
N ALA A 192 -18.16 4.04 -10.45
CA ALA A 192 -19.04 4.53 -11.53
C ALA A 192 -18.36 4.35 -12.89
N ASP A 193 -19.15 4.45 -13.97
CA ASP A 193 -18.70 4.19 -15.35
C ASP A 193 -17.62 5.18 -15.84
N ASP A 194 -17.54 6.36 -15.24
CA ASP A 194 -16.53 7.39 -15.55
C ASP A 194 -15.18 7.15 -14.84
N CYS A 195 -15.04 6.02 -14.14
CA CYS A 195 -13.81 5.59 -13.49
C CYS A 195 -13.16 4.41 -14.22
N GLU A 196 -11.84 4.47 -14.38
CA GLU A 196 -11.03 3.45 -15.07
C GLU A 196 -10.56 2.34 -14.13
N ALA A 197 -10.51 2.62 -12.82
CA ALA A 197 -10.15 1.68 -11.76
C ALA A 197 -10.76 2.09 -10.42
N MET A 198 -10.90 1.11 -9.50
CA MET A 198 -11.15 1.32 -8.09
C MET A 198 -9.83 1.25 -7.32
N PHE A 199 -9.58 2.17 -6.38
CA PHE A 199 -8.50 2.08 -5.41
C PHE A 199 -9.00 2.15 -3.97
N ILE A 200 -8.61 1.19 -3.13
CA ILE A 200 -8.92 1.15 -1.70
C ILE A 200 -7.66 1.53 -0.92
N GLY A 201 -7.65 2.76 -0.40
CA GLY A 201 -6.46 3.44 0.08
C GLY A 201 -6.27 3.42 1.59
N CYS A 202 -5.80 2.34 2.16
CA CYS A 202 -5.23 2.23 3.51
C CYS A 202 -4.71 0.81 3.78
N SER A 203 -3.54 0.68 4.39
CA SER A 203 -2.98 -0.63 4.76
C SER A 203 -3.68 -1.32 5.95
N GLN A 204 -4.63 -0.65 6.59
CA GLN A 204 -5.47 -1.23 7.66
C GLN A 204 -6.79 -1.78 7.14
N LEU A 205 -7.28 -1.34 5.97
CA LEU A 205 -8.55 -1.85 5.42
C LEU A 205 -8.38 -3.28 4.93
N PRO A 206 -9.23 -4.23 5.38
CA PRO A 206 -9.19 -5.61 4.91
C PRO A 206 -9.75 -5.71 3.49
N THR A 207 -8.97 -6.26 2.57
CA THR A 207 -9.27 -6.25 1.13
C THR A 207 -8.99 -7.57 0.42
N ALA A 208 -8.17 -8.45 0.97
CA ALA A 208 -7.70 -9.64 0.26
C ALA A 208 -8.86 -10.54 -0.25
N GLU A 209 -9.93 -10.65 0.51
CA GLU A 209 -11.07 -11.52 0.21
C GLU A 209 -12.06 -10.89 -0.78
N ILE A 210 -12.04 -9.56 -0.97
CA ILE A 210 -13.07 -8.84 -1.71
C ILE A 210 -12.61 -8.31 -3.08
N LEU A 211 -11.29 -8.09 -3.28
CA LEU A 211 -10.79 -7.46 -4.51
C LEU A 211 -11.16 -8.23 -5.78
N GLY A 212 -11.02 -9.55 -5.76
CA GLY A 212 -11.34 -10.37 -6.93
C GLY A 212 -12.83 -10.36 -7.31
N ASP A 213 -13.72 -10.23 -6.33
CA ASP A 213 -15.16 -10.11 -6.56
C ASP A 213 -15.50 -8.73 -7.10
N LEU A 214 -14.92 -7.68 -6.53
CA LEU A 214 -15.10 -6.30 -7.00
C LEU A 214 -14.59 -6.11 -8.44
N GLU A 215 -13.43 -6.69 -8.80
CA GLU A 215 -12.92 -6.64 -10.17
C GLU A 215 -13.88 -7.29 -11.17
N ARG A 216 -14.43 -8.47 -10.81
CA ARG A 216 -15.41 -9.16 -11.69
C ARG A 216 -16.70 -8.39 -11.83
N GLU A 217 -17.18 -7.81 -10.74
CA GLU A 217 -18.43 -7.04 -10.70
C GLU A 217 -18.31 -5.73 -11.50
N PHE A 218 -17.21 -5.01 -11.35
CA PHE A 218 -17.00 -3.74 -12.04
C PHE A 218 -16.56 -3.91 -13.52
N GLY A 219 -16.02 -5.09 -13.88
CA GLY A 219 -15.36 -5.27 -15.17
C GLY A 219 -14.14 -4.36 -15.36
N ARG A 220 -13.56 -3.87 -14.25
CA ARG A 220 -12.45 -2.93 -14.18
C ARG A 220 -11.49 -3.30 -13.06
N PRO A 221 -10.19 -2.90 -13.13
CA PRO A 221 -9.23 -3.17 -12.07
C PRO A 221 -9.67 -2.60 -10.72
N ALA A 222 -9.50 -3.41 -9.66
CA ALA A 222 -9.67 -2.99 -8.29
C ALA A 222 -8.39 -3.28 -7.51
N PHE A 223 -7.79 -2.26 -6.92
CA PHE A 223 -6.53 -2.34 -6.19
C PHE A 223 -6.70 -1.95 -4.73
N SER A 224 -5.84 -2.48 -3.88
CA SER A 224 -5.67 -2.01 -2.51
C SER A 224 -4.23 -1.62 -2.22
N SER A 225 -4.06 -0.76 -1.21
CA SER A 225 -2.74 -0.38 -0.70
C SER A 225 -1.86 -1.60 -0.40
N ILE A 226 -2.41 -2.66 0.16
CA ILE A 226 -1.66 -3.86 0.55
C ILE A 226 -1.23 -4.67 -0.67
N GLN A 227 -2.16 -4.96 -1.58
CA GLN A 227 -1.92 -5.73 -2.79
C GLN A 227 -0.83 -5.11 -3.67
N VAL A 228 -0.93 -3.78 -3.93
CA VAL A 228 0.07 -3.11 -4.78
C VAL A 228 1.44 -3.03 -4.12
N THR A 229 1.49 -2.96 -2.77
CA THR A 229 2.75 -3.02 -2.03
C THR A 229 3.39 -4.41 -2.14
N ALA A 230 2.60 -5.49 -2.01
CA ALA A 230 3.10 -6.85 -2.17
C ALA A 230 3.69 -7.06 -3.58
N ARG A 231 2.95 -6.67 -4.62
CA ARG A 231 3.44 -6.75 -6.01
C ARG A 231 4.75 -5.96 -6.19
N ARG A 232 4.81 -4.74 -5.65
CA ARG A 232 6.00 -3.90 -5.78
C ARG A 232 7.18 -4.46 -5.00
N ALA A 233 6.96 -5.04 -3.82
CA ALA A 233 7.98 -5.71 -3.01
C ALA A 233 8.59 -6.90 -3.77
N GLN A 234 7.76 -7.70 -4.43
CA GLN A 234 8.23 -8.81 -5.26
C GLN A 234 9.13 -8.32 -6.41
N LEU A 235 8.69 -7.33 -7.18
CA LEU A 235 9.50 -6.75 -8.27
C LEU A 235 10.81 -6.13 -7.76
N ALA A 236 10.80 -5.51 -6.58
CA ALA A 236 12.00 -4.92 -5.99
C ALA A 236 13.00 -5.97 -5.50
N ALA A 237 12.52 -7.07 -4.93
CA ALA A 237 13.36 -8.19 -4.51
C ALA A 237 14.04 -8.89 -5.71
N GLU A 238 13.39 -8.86 -6.88
CA GLU A 238 13.93 -9.37 -8.14
C GLU A 238 14.88 -8.38 -8.86
N GLY A 239 15.12 -7.18 -8.29
CA GLY A 239 15.93 -6.13 -8.93
C GLY A 239 15.28 -5.48 -10.17
N ARG A 240 13.98 -5.70 -10.39
CA ARG A 240 13.23 -5.23 -11.58
C ARG A 240 12.67 -3.82 -11.45
N VAL A 241 12.77 -3.24 -10.29
CA VAL A 241 12.38 -1.85 -10.02
C VAL A 241 13.45 -1.20 -9.16
N ALA A 242 13.84 0.02 -9.56
CA ALA A 242 14.74 0.82 -8.75
C ALA A 242 14.06 1.21 -7.43
N ALA A 243 14.86 1.22 -6.39
CA ALA A 243 14.47 1.79 -5.10
C ALA A 243 14.22 3.30 -5.21
#